data_37917846466dfa58d20a627874b7dcaf
#
_entry.id   37917846466dfa58d20a627874b7dcaf
#
_cell.length_a   1.000
_cell.length_b   1.000
_cell.length_c   1.000
_cell.angle_alpha   90.00
_cell.angle_beta   90.00
_cell.angle_gamma   90.00
#
_symmetry.space_group_name_H-M   'P 1'
#
loop_
_entity.id
_entity.type
_entity.pdbx_description
1 polymer ?
#
loop_
_entity_poly.entity_id
_entity_poly.type
_entity_poly.pdbx_seq_one_letter_code
_entity_poly.pdbx_strand_id
1 'polypeptide(L)'
;FAKEKEGKGCFLMALEKGYEIPVFYLKMQNGQEILGMSRMFKLPFRNNVRQQVEILQKADKTRHDLGETLFGYTGDDNLKGRVQISHAFMEGTVEDSELIETKGILGTPKASYYPLYLKQQHSPYKTYDENEGIAGRKLYRIHSKGTTTQLPQGENKNVGTTFKALPAGQTFTLRISLHNTREAEIGAILAALTFNMTPEVFFNLGMAKAFGFGKCHIDKEDITLRGFSQDMNYYMQRFE
;
A
#
# COMPACT_ATOMS: atom_id res chain seq x y z
N PHE A 1 -24.10 6.07 11.96
CA PHE A 1 -23.87 4.90 12.79
C PHE A 1 -23.83 5.37 14.23
N ALA A 2 -24.79 4.94 15.05
CA ALA A 2 -24.84 5.29 16.46
C ALA A 2 -23.62 4.68 17.16
N LYS A 3 -22.95 5.48 17.99
CA LYS A 3 -21.85 4.99 18.83
C LYS A 3 -22.32 3.81 19.67
N GLU A 4 -21.52 2.76 19.69
CA GLU A 4 -21.70 1.66 20.62
C GLU A 4 -21.76 2.23 22.05
N LYS A 5 -22.85 2.01 22.72
CA LYS A 5 -22.93 2.14 24.18
C LYS A 5 -22.70 0.75 24.76
N GLU A 6 -21.75 0.61 25.64
CA GLU A 6 -21.44 -0.63 26.35
C GLU A 6 -21.05 -1.83 25.45
N GLY A 7 -20.44 -1.59 24.29
CA GLY A 7 -20.01 -2.64 23.37
C GLY A 7 -21.14 -3.34 22.60
N LYS A 8 -22.37 -2.89 22.73
CA LYS A 8 -23.53 -3.43 22.00
C LYS A 8 -23.93 -2.48 20.87
N GLY A 9 -24.02 -2.99 19.64
CA GLY A 9 -24.53 -2.23 18.50
C GLY A 9 -26.01 -1.87 18.65
N CYS A 10 -26.44 -0.74 18.08
CA CYS A 10 -27.81 -0.24 18.18
C CYS A 10 -28.91 -1.27 17.79
N PHE A 11 -28.60 -2.19 16.88
CA PHE A 11 -29.52 -3.25 16.45
C PHE A 11 -29.71 -4.32 17.52
N LEU A 12 -28.67 -4.74 18.22
CA LEU A 12 -28.78 -5.68 19.32
C LEU A 12 -29.62 -5.09 20.47
N MET A 13 -29.40 -3.81 20.78
CA MET A 13 -30.19 -3.10 21.75
C MET A 13 -31.67 -2.99 21.38
N ALA A 14 -31.98 -2.82 20.09
CA ALA A 14 -33.36 -2.80 19.62
C ALA A 14 -34.02 -4.18 19.74
N LEU A 15 -33.35 -5.25 19.39
CA LEU A 15 -33.81 -6.62 19.54
C LEU A 15 -34.06 -6.99 21.02
N GLU A 16 -33.15 -6.60 21.91
CA GLU A 16 -33.31 -6.80 23.36
C GLU A 16 -34.54 -6.08 23.94
N LYS A 17 -34.93 -4.97 23.29
CA LYS A 17 -36.19 -4.24 23.65
C LYS A 17 -37.44 -4.77 22.95
N GLY A 18 -37.31 -5.87 22.20
CA GLY A 18 -38.44 -6.50 21.53
C GLY A 18 -38.88 -5.84 20.23
N TYR A 19 -38.03 -4.97 19.63
CA TYR A 19 -38.34 -4.39 18.32
C TYR A 19 -38.01 -5.37 17.20
N GLU A 20 -38.88 -5.43 16.21
CA GLU A 20 -38.62 -6.15 14.95
C GLU A 20 -37.75 -5.31 14.03
N ILE A 21 -36.74 -5.94 13.45
CA ILE A 21 -35.81 -5.28 12.53
C ILE A 21 -35.90 -5.96 11.17
N PRO A 22 -36.27 -5.25 10.11
CA PRO A 22 -36.28 -5.81 8.77
C PRO A 22 -34.83 -6.05 8.31
N VAL A 23 -34.58 -7.26 7.81
CA VAL A 23 -33.26 -7.65 7.28
C VAL A 23 -33.42 -8.30 5.90
N PHE A 24 -32.40 -8.15 5.07
CA PHE A 24 -32.26 -8.98 3.88
C PHE A 24 -31.60 -10.30 4.27
N TYR A 25 -31.98 -11.38 3.61
CA TYR A 25 -31.33 -12.67 3.83
C TYR A 25 -30.95 -13.35 2.52
N LEU A 26 -29.91 -14.16 2.61
CA LEU A 26 -29.47 -15.03 1.53
C LEU A 26 -29.38 -16.46 2.06
N LYS A 27 -30.08 -17.37 1.40
CA LYS A 27 -29.99 -18.80 1.72
C LYS A 27 -28.93 -19.45 0.85
N MET A 28 -27.91 -19.99 1.49
CA MET A 28 -26.83 -20.70 0.82
C MET A 28 -27.25 -22.11 0.46
N GLN A 29 -26.56 -22.72 -0.53
CA GLN A 29 -26.83 -24.09 -0.96
C GLN A 29 -26.68 -25.14 0.15
N ASN A 30 -25.84 -24.86 1.15
CA ASN A 30 -25.63 -25.71 2.32
C ASN A 30 -26.73 -25.52 3.42
N GLY A 31 -27.76 -24.74 3.13
CA GLY A 31 -28.86 -24.43 4.05
C GLY A 31 -28.58 -23.31 5.06
N GLN A 32 -27.38 -22.76 5.11
CA GLN A 32 -27.02 -21.64 5.97
C GLN A 32 -27.73 -20.36 5.48
N GLU A 33 -28.27 -19.60 6.41
CA GLU A 33 -28.85 -18.28 6.13
C GLU A 33 -27.92 -17.18 6.60
N ILE A 34 -27.71 -16.21 5.72
CA ILE A 34 -26.86 -15.05 5.97
C ILE A 34 -27.74 -13.82 5.97
N LEU A 35 -27.68 -13.05 7.06
CA LEU A 35 -28.48 -11.85 7.24
C LEU A 35 -27.67 -10.57 6.93
N GLY A 36 -28.31 -9.58 6.37
CA GLY A 36 -27.71 -8.30 6.07
C GLY A 36 -28.68 -7.13 6.20
N MET A 37 -28.16 -5.96 6.56
CA MET A 37 -28.94 -4.74 6.77
C MET A 37 -29.17 -3.93 5.49
N SER A 38 -28.59 -4.31 4.39
CA SER A 38 -28.75 -3.64 3.10
C SER A 38 -28.96 -4.67 1.99
N ARG A 39 -29.60 -4.26 0.89
CA ARG A 39 -29.88 -5.13 -0.25
C ARG A 39 -28.64 -5.82 -0.82
N MET A 40 -27.48 -5.14 -0.74
CA MET A 40 -26.18 -5.68 -1.20
C MET A 40 -25.21 -5.70 -0.02
N PHE A 41 -25.52 -6.52 0.98
CA PHE A 41 -24.63 -6.72 2.12
C PHE A 41 -23.41 -7.59 1.73
N LYS A 42 -22.34 -7.39 2.45
CA LYS A 42 -21.12 -8.19 2.25
C LYS A 42 -21.34 -9.60 2.79
N LEU A 43 -20.98 -10.59 2.01
CA LEU A 43 -20.98 -11.97 2.47
C LEU A 43 -19.92 -12.18 3.55
N PRO A 44 -20.24 -12.83 4.66
CA PRO A 44 -19.27 -13.23 5.66
C PRO A 44 -18.44 -14.39 5.11
N PHE A 45 -17.15 -14.35 5.39
CA PHE A 45 -16.20 -15.44 5.15
C PHE A 45 -15.74 -16.01 6.50
N ARG A 46 -15.22 -17.24 6.51
CA ARG A 46 -14.67 -17.89 7.72
C ARG A 46 -13.47 -17.13 8.27
N ASN A 47 -12.60 -16.67 7.40
CA ASN A 47 -11.38 -15.98 7.77
C ASN A 47 -11.47 -14.49 7.42
N ASN A 48 -10.80 -13.68 8.20
CA ASN A 48 -10.57 -12.28 7.89
C ASN A 48 -9.16 -12.08 7.30
N VAL A 49 -8.87 -10.86 6.86
CA VAL A 49 -7.56 -10.53 6.26
C VAL A 49 -6.42 -10.80 7.23
N ARG A 50 -6.59 -10.52 8.52
CA ARG A 50 -5.56 -10.75 9.55
C ARG A 50 -5.18 -12.22 9.65
N GLN A 51 -6.16 -13.11 9.68
CA GLN A 51 -5.92 -14.55 9.71
C GLN A 51 -5.18 -15.03 8.46
N GLN A 52 -5.48 -14.48 7.27
CA GLN A 52 -4.75 -14.80 6.05
C GLN A 52 -3.30 -14.28 6.07
N VAL A 53 -3.04 -13.14 6.72
CA VAL A 53 -1.67 -12.65 6.96
C VAL A 53 -0.91 -13.60 7.87
N GLU A 54 -1.53 -14.05 8.96
CA GLU A 54 -0.93 -14.93 9.95
C GLU A 54 -0.52 -16.30 9.36
N ILE A 55 -1.23 -16.78 8.33
CA ILE A 55 -0.86 -18.01 7.61
C ILE A 55 0.52 -17.89 6.93
N LEU A 56 0.86 -16.70 6.42
CA LEU A 56 2.17 -16.44 5.82
C LEU A 56 3.24 -16.14 6.88
N GLN A 57 2.84 -15.55 7.98
CA GLN A 57 3.74 -15.18 9.08
C GLN A 57 4.03 -16.38 9.99
N LYS A 58 4.57 -17.45 9.43
CA LYS A 58 5.31 -18.46 10.23
C LYS A 58 6.66 -17.92 10.74
N ALA A 59 6.89 -16.63 10.57
CA ALA A 59 8.09 -15.96 11.01
C ALA A 59 8.18 -16.00 12.54
N ASP A 60 9.34 -16.36 13.01
CA ASP A 60 9.72 -16.27 14.40
C ASP A 60 9.49 -14.83 14.91
N LYS A 61 8.44 -14.64 15.69
CA LYS A 61 8.06 -13.32 16.23
C LYS A 61 9.12 -12.76 17.19
N THR A 62 10.14 -13.54 17.52
CA THR A 62 11.27 -13.11 18.37
C THR A 62 12.36 -12.38 17.58
N ARG A 63 12.27 -12.36 16.25
CA ARG A 63 13.25 -11.71 15.38
C ARG A 63 12.64 -10.55 14.64
N HIS A 64 13.31 -9.42 14.70
CA HIS A 64 12.97 -8.25 13.90
C HIS A 64 13.58 -8.34 12.51
N ASP A 65 12.83 -7.91 11.51
CA ASP A 65 13.34 -7.82 10.16
C ASP A 65 14.23 -6.58 9.95
N LEU A 66 14.86 -6.49 8.78
CA LEU A 66 15.72 -5.36 8.44
C LEU A 66 14.94 -4.02 8.43
N GLY A 67 13.70 -4.03 7.98
CA GLY A 67 12.84 -2.84 7.97
C GLY A 67 12.55 -2.36 9.39
N GLU A 68 12.17 -3.26 10.29
CA GLU A 68 11.95 -2.95 11.70
C GLU A 68 13.22 -2.43 12.38
N THR A 69 14.37 -3.02 12.10
CA THR A 69 15.65 -2.56 12.68
C THR A 69 16.08 -1.19 12.17
N LEU A 70 15.72 -0.81 10.93
CA LEU A 70 16.03 0.49 10.34
C LEU A 70 15.01 1.57 10.72
N PHE A 71 13.73 1.27 10.56
CA PHE A 71 12.65 2.25 10.71
C PHE A 71 12.00 2.24 12.09
N GLY A 72 12.41 1.30 12.94
CA GLY A 72 11.90 1.17 14.29
C GLY A 72 10.58 0.39 14.38
N TYR A 73 10.22 0.03 15.58
CA TYR A 73 8.99 -0.68 15.91
C TYR A 73 8.48 -0.31 17.30
N THR A 74 7.21 -0.59 17.54
CA THR A 74 6.54 -0.43 18.83
C THR A 74 5.97 -1.77 19.29
N GLY A 75 6.10 -2.07 20.58
CA GLY A 75 5.65 -3.32 21.17
C GLY A 75 6.05 -3.38 22.65
N ASP A 76 6.29 -4.58 23.16
CA ASP A 76 6.83 -4.78 24.49
C ASP A 76 8.26 -4.20 24.59
N ASP A 77 9.07 -4.46 23.57
CA ASP A 77 10.33 -3.79 23.32
C ASP A 77 10.14 -2.75 22.20
N ASN A 78 10.71 -1.55 22.39
CA ASN A 78 10.57 -0.46 21.45
C ASN A 78 11.91 -0.07 20.84
N LEU A 79 11.95 0.18 19.54
CA LEU A 79 13.12 0.72 18.86
C LEU A 79 12.74 1.98 18.10
N LYS A 80 13.45 3.08 18.39
CA LYS A 80 13.33 4.32 17.61
C LYS A 80 13.94 4.12 16.22
N GLY A 81 13.28 4.59 15.19
CA GLY A 81 13.80 4.56 13.81
C GLY A 81 15.16 5.26 13.70
N ARG A 82 16.08 4.62 13.00
CA ARG A 82 17.45 5.08 12.76
C ARG A 82 17.63 5.72 11.39
N VAL A 83 16.60 5.66 10.58
CA VAL A 83 16.52 6.28 9.25
C VAL A 83 15.47 7.37 9.29
N GLN A 84 15.85 8.59 8.93
CA GLN A 84 14.94 9.73 8.83
C GLN A 84 14.98 10.27 7.42
N ILE A 85 13.81 10.35 6.77
CA ILE A 85 13.65 10.82 5.42
C ILE A 85 12.94 12.19 5.48
N SER A 86 13.55 13.22 4.91
CA SER A 86 12.93 14.55 4.81
C SER A 86 11.82 14.57 3.78
N HIS A 87 11.10 15.68 3.71
CA HIS A 87 10.30 15.96 2.52
C HIS A 87 11.20 16.09 1.29
N ALA A 88 10.69 15.68 0.14
CA ALA A 88 11.31 15.92 -1.14
C ALA A 88 10.80 17.28 -1.67
N PHE A 89 11.71 18.20 -1.92
CA PHE A 89 11.41 19.53 -2.43
C PHE A 89 11.73 19.58 -3.92
N MET A 90 10.78 20.11 -4.69
CA MET A 90 10.96 20.31 -6.12
C MET A 90 12.00 21.41 -6.36
N GLU A 91 12.88 21.18 -7.33
CA GLU A 91 13.82 22.18 -7.79
C GLU A 91 13.15 23.04 -8.87
N GLY A 92 13.25 24.37 -8.70
CA GLY A 92 12.56 25.31 -9.57
C GLY A 92 11.08 25.46 -9.27
N THR A 93 10.35 26.04 -10.21
CA THR A 93 8.91 26.32 -10.12
C THR A 93 8.19 25.79 -11.35
N VAL A 94 6.97 25.36 -11.17
CA VAL A 94 6.05 24.97 -12.25
C VAL A 94 4.84 25.87 -12.16
N GLU A 95 4.53 26.56 -13.25
CA GLU A 95 3.36 27.42 -13.32
C GLU A 95 2.07 26.61 -13.42
N ASP A 96 0.97 27.15 -12.90
CA ASP A 96 -0.35 26.49 -12.92
C ASP A 96 -0.81 26.07 -14.33
N SER A 97 -0.39 26.84 -15.35
CA SER A 97 -0.68 26.58 -16.76
C SER A 97 0.06 25.36 -17.35
N GLU A 98 1.15 24.96 -16.72
CA GLU A 98 1.97 23.80 -17.14
C GLU A 98 1.46 22.50 -16.52
N LEU A 99 0.61 22.59 -15.49
CA LEU A 99 0.05 21.41 -14.83
C LEU A 99 -0.94 20.69 -15.76
N ILE A 100 -0.83 19.36 -15.76
CA ILE A 100 -1.64 18.50 -16.60
C ILE A 100 -2.94 18.16 -15.86
N GLU A 101 -4.05 18.80 -16.23
CA GLU A 101 -5.35 18.44 -15.67
C GLU A 101 -5.77 17.05 -16.16
N THR A 102 -6.05 16.18 -15.22
CA THR A 102 -6.38 14.78 -15.47
C THR A 102 -7.64 14.40 -14.72
N LYS A 103 -8.51 13.64 -15.38
CA LYS A 103 -9.77 13.14 -14.83
C LYS A 103 -9.83 11.62 -14.94
N GLY A 104 -10.35 10.99 -13.90
CA GLY A 104 -10.54 9.54 -13.96
C GLY A 104 -11.20 8.97 -12.70
N ILE A 105 -11.42 7.68 -12.71
CA ILE A 105 -11.99 6.96 -11.57
C ILE A 105 -10.86 6.27 -10.81
N LEU A 106 -10.55 6.80 -9.62
CA LEU A 106 -9.59 6.21 -8.70
C LEU A 106 -10.35 5.45 -7.62
N GLY A 107 -10.45 4.14 -7.77
CA GLY A 107 -11.10 3.29 -6.77
C GLY A 107 -10.26 3.13 -5.50
N THR A 108 -10.94 3.03 -4.36
CA THR A 108 -10.30 2.66 -3.10
C THR A 108 -9.99 1.16 -3.06
N PRO A 109 -8.90 0.74 -2.40
CA PRO A 109 -8.65 -0.68 -2.15
C PRO A 109 -9.81 -1.30 -1.36
N LYS A 110 -10.29 -2.45 -1.80
CA LYS A 110 -11.39 -3.18 -1.14
C LYS A 110 -10.93 -4.59 -0.83
N ALA A 111 -10.60 -4.86 0.41
CA ALA A 111 -10.17 -6.19 0.85
C ALA A 111 -11.23 -7.28 0.60
N SER A 112 -12.52 -6.90 0.52
CA SER A 112 -13.59 -7.80 0.14
C SER A 112 -13.51 -8.31 -1.31
N TYR A 113 -12.67 -7.71 -2.14
CA TYR A 113 -12.39 -8.23 -3.48
C TYR A 113 -11.21 -9.20 -3.43
N TYR A 114 -11.46 -10.38 -2.91
CA TYR A 114 -10.48 -11.43 -2.63
C TYR A 114 -9.56 -11.81 -3.81
N PRO A 115 -9.97 -11.76 -5.11
CA PRO A 115 -9.08 -12.14 -6.20
C PRO A 115 -7.79 -11.33 -6.29
N LEU A 116 -7.77 -10.09 -5.75
CA LEU A 116 -6.58 -9.24 -5.72
C LEU A 116 -5.76 -9.38 -4.44
N TYR A 117 -6.30 -10.00 -3.39
CA TYR A 117 -5.65 -10.06 -2.08
C TYR A 117 -5.12 -11.43 -1.71
N LEU A 118 -5.82 -12.49 -2.11
CA LEU A 118 -5.42 -13.86 -1.81
C LEU A 118 -4.56 -14.44 -2.93
N LYS A 119 -3.69 -15.38 -2.57
CA LYS A 119 -3.01 -16.21 -3.56
C LYS A 119 -4.08 -16.94 -4.37
N GLN A 120 -4.06 -16.73 -5.67
CA GLN A 120 -4.94 -17.38 -6.61
C GLN A 120 -4.15 -18.44 -7.40
N GLN A 121 -4.72 -19.61 -7.52
CA GLN A 121 -4.36 -20.60 -8.52
C GLN A 121 -5.39 -20.48 -9.65
N HIS A 122 -5.49 -21.44 -10.53
CA HIS A 122 -6.50 -21.42 -11.58
C HIS A 122 -7.92 -21.54 -11.02
N SER A 123 -8.94 -21.20 -11.85
CA SER A 123 -10.35 -21.31 -11.48
C SER A 123 -10.69 -22.68 -10.82
N PRO A 124 -11.53 -22.69 -9.77
CA PRO A 124 -12.30 -21.57 -9.23
C PRO A 124 -11.45 -20.66 -8.33
N TYR A 125 -11.82 -19.37 -8.28
CA TYR A 125 -11.16 -18.43 -7.39
C TYR A 125 -11.30 -18.82 -5.93
N LYS A 126 -10.17 -18.74 -5.20
CA LYS A 126 -10.11 -18.93 -3.75
C LYS A 126 -10.68 -17.72 -3.04
N THR A 127 -11.39 -17.97 -1.97
CA THR A 127 -12.03 -16.97 -1.14
C THR A 127 -11.41 -16.92 0.27
N TYR A 128 -11.90 -16.07 1.14
CA TYR A 128 -11.47 -16.05 2.54
C TYR A 128 -11.98 -17.28 3.36
N ASP A 129 -12.72 -18.19 2.76
CA ASP A 129 -13.09 -19.46 3.41
C ASP A 129 -11.96 -20.48 3.41
N GLU A 130 -10.99 -20.31 2.51
CA GLU A 130 -9.80 -21.15 2.42
C GLU A 130 -8.59 -20.48 3.11
N ASN A 131 -7.59 -21.29 3.42
CA ASN A 131 -6.35 -20.86 4.06
C ASN A 131 -5.22 -20.70 3.04
N GLU A 132 -5.40 -19.83 2.07
CA GLU A 132 -4.44 -19.65 0.98
C GLU A 132 -3.33 -18.64 1.29
N GLY A 133 -3.57 -17.77 2.25
CA GLY A 133 -2.68 -16.65 2.57
C GLY A 133 -2.77 -15.50 1.57
N ILE A 134 -2.10 -14.43 1.89
CA ILE A 134 -2.09 -13.20 1.07
C ILE A 134 -1.16 -13.38 -0.13
N ALA A 135 -1.56 -12.81 -1.28
CA ALA A 135 -0.79 -12.85 -2.53
C ALA A 135 0.55 -12.10 -2.47
N GLY A 136 0.76 -11.29 -1.45
CA GLY A 136 1.92 -10.44 -1.26
C GLY A 136 1.55 -8.97 -1.20
N ARG A 137 2.51 -8.09 -1.50
CA ARG A 137 2.28 -6.65 -1.53
C ARG A 137 1.67 -6.23 -2.86
N LYS A 138 0.70 -5.31 -2.81
CA LYS A 138 0.17 -4.69 -4.01
C LYS A 138 1.21 -3.72 -4.58
N LEU A 139 1.72 -4.03 -5.75
CA LEU A 139 2.60 -3.16 -6.52
C LEU A 139 1.89 -2.74 -7.81
N TYR A 140 2.06 -1.47 -8.17
CA TYR A 140 1.58 -0.98 -9.46
C TYR A 140 2.61 -1.29 -10.54
N ARG A 141 2.13 -1.73 -11.70
CA ARG A 141 2.99 -1.94 -12.86
C ARG A 141 3.59 -0.62 -13.30
N ILE A 142 4.88 -0.62 -13.57
CA ILE A 142 5.59 0.51 -14.16
C ILE A 142 5.45 0.40 -15.68
N HIS A 143 4.87 1.42 -16.30
CA HIS A 143 4.71 1.46 -17.75
C HIS A 143 6.03 1.86 -18.40
N SER A 144 6.53 1.05 -19.35
CA SER A 144 7.80 1.26 -20.03
C SER A 144 7.81 2.47 -20.97
N LYS A 145 6.65 2.81 -21.52
CA LYS A 145 6.47 4.01 -22.36
C LYS A 145 5.53 4.96 -21.64
N GLY A 146 5.87 6.26 -21.62
CA GLY A 146 5.01 7.30 -21.06
C GLY A 146 3.67 7.32 -21.80
N THR A 147 2.82 6.45 -21.41
CA THR A 147 1.44 6.47 -21.84
C THR A 147 0.71 7.48 -20.98
N THR A 148 0.38 8.58 -21.56
CA THR A 148 -0.85 9.27 -21.21
C THR A 148 -1.97 8.24 -21.39
N THR A 149 -2.20 7.46 -20.39
CA THR A 149 -3.39 6.64 -20.33
C THR A 149 -4.55 7.60 -20.36
N GLN A 150 -5.31 7.60 -21.45
CA GLN A 150 -6.62 8.23 -21.42
C GLN A 150 -7.36 7.52 -20.29
N LEU A 151 -7.52 8.23 -19.19
CA LEU A 151 -8.32 7.73 -18.09
C LEU A 151 -9.74 7.50 -18.62
N PRO A 152 -10.38 6.37 -18.30
CA PRO A 152 -11.74 6.13 -18.75
C PRO A 152 -12.57 7.33 -18.32
N GLN A 153 -13.14 8.03 -19.28
CA GLN A 153 -14.08 9.12 -19.04
C GLN A 153 -15.35 8.49 -18.48
N GLY A 154 -15.41 8.39 -17.16
CA GLY A 154 -16.63 7.95 -16.51
C GLY A 154 -17.58 9.14 -16.36
N GLU A 155 -18.78 9.04 -16.89
CA GLU A 155 -19.84 10.02 -16.70
C GLU A 155 -20.33 10.10 -15.24
N ASN A 156 -19.88 9.18 -14.39
CA ASN A 156 -20.31 9.12 -13.00
C ASN A 156 -19.58 10.18 -12.15
N LYS A 157 -20.18 11.35 -12.06
CA LYS A 157 -19.68 12.49 -11.28
C LYS A 157 -19.42 12.17 -9.80
N ASN A 158 -20.05 11.12 -9.25
CA ASN A 158 -19.95 10.76 -7.84
C ASN A 158 -18.67 9.96 -7.52
N VAL A 159 -18.01 9.39 -8.51
CA VAL A 159 -16.80 8.59 -8.34
C VAL A 159 -15.60 9.13 -9.13
N GLY A 160 -15.84 10.16 -9.92
CA GLY A 160 -14.79 10.84 -10.68
C GLY A 160 -13.85 11.63 -9.78
N THR A 161 -12.57 11.56 -10.07
CA THR A 161 -11.52 12.37 -9.42
C THR A 161 -10.86 13.23 -10.47
N THR A 162 -10.77 14.53 -10.19
CA THR A 162 -9.98 15.48 -11.00
C THR A 162 -8.76 15.87 -10.21
N PHE A 163 -7.59 15.84 -10.83
CA PHE A 163 -6.34 16.29 -10.22
C PHE A 163 -5.44 16.92 -11.28
N LYS A 164 -4.53 17.75 -10.81
CA LYS A 164 -3.48 18.35 -11.63
C LYS A 164 -2.19 17.60 -11.38
N ALA A 165 -1.57 17.07 -12.41
CA ALA A 165 -0.30 16.36 -12.36
C ALA A 165 0.84 17.30 -12.77
N LEU A 166 1.99 17.14 -12.14
CA LEU A 166 3.22 17.78 -12.57
C LEU A 166 3.65 17.24 -13.94
N PRO A 167 4.18 18.07 -14.83
CA PRO A 167 4.77 17.61 -16.08
C PRO A 167 6.00 16.73 -15.80
N ALA A 168 6.36 15.89 -16.76
CA ALA A 168 7.56 15.06 -16.67
C ALA A 168 8.84 15.92 -16.63
N GLY A 169 9.92 15.36 -16.07
CA GLY A 169 11.23 16.01 -16.02
C GLY A 169 11.46 16.89 -14.80
N GLN A 170 10.57 16.85 -13.80
CA GLN A 170 10.79 17.57 -12.55
C GLN A 170 11.78 16.84 -11.65
N THR A 171 12.72 17.60 -11.10
CA THR A 171 13.69 17.10 -10.12
C THR A 171 13.26 17.45 -8.69
N PHE A 172 13.50 16.52 -7.79
CA PHE A 172 13.21 16.71 -6.36
C PHE A 172 14.43 16.33 -5.54
N THR A 173 14.79 17.19 -4.59
CA THR A 173 15.88 16.93 -3.66
C THR A 173 15.32 16.56 -2.28
N LEU A 174 15.84 15.47 -1.70
CA LEU A 174 15.51 15.04 -0.34
C LEU A 174 16.78 14.70 0.44
N ARG A 175 16.65 14.62 1.75
CA ARG A 175 17.73 14.20 2.64
C ARG A 175 17.32 12.95 3.39
N ILE A 176 18.23 11.97 3.44
CA ILE A 176 18.11 10.80 4.29
C ILE A 176 19.21 10.88 5.34
N SER A 177 18.81 10.92 6.59
CA SER A 177 19.73 10.95 7.75
C SER A 177 19.76 9.58 8.41
N LEU A 178 20.95 9.05 8.59
CA LEU A 178 21.19 7.75 9.21
C LEU A 178 21.84 7.95 10.58
N HIS A 179 21.36 7.22 11.57
CA HIS A 179 21.89 7.27 12.91
C HIS A 179 22.24 5.87 13.42
N ASN A 180 23.49 5.69 13.86
CA ASN A 180 23.97 4.41 14.42
C ASN A 180 23.67 3.20 13.51
N THR A 181 23.89 3.36 12.20
CA THR A 181 23.72 2.30 11.20
C THR A 181 25.04 1.59 10.93
N ARG A 182 24.94 0.28 10.65
CA ARG A 182 26.08 -0.55 10.23
C ARG A 182 26.30 -0.38 8.72
N GLU A 183 27.51 -0.72 8.26
CA GLU A 183 27.86 -0.63 6.83
C GLU A 183 26.89 -1.39 5.91
N ALA A 184 26.52 -2.62 6.28
CA ALA A 184 25.56 -3.41 5.54
C ALA A 184 24.15 -2.78 5.51
N GLU A 185 23.74 -2.09 6.56
CA GLU A 185 22.46 -1.38 6.61
C GLU A 185 22.46 -0.14 5.72
N ILE A 186 23.60 0.56 5.65
CA ILE A 186 23.79 1.66 4.69
C ILE A 186 23.70 1.12 3.26
N GLY A 187 24.39 0.01 2.98
CA GLY A 187 24.32 -0.68 1.70
C GLY A 187 22.90 -1.10 1.31
N ALA A 188 22.14 -1.65 2.26
CA ALA A 188 20.74 -2.01 2.03
C ALA A 188 19.87 -0.81 1.61
N ILE A 189 20.06 0.34 2.25
CA ILE A 189 19.33 1.58 1.92
C ILE A 189 19.72 2.05 0.51
N LEU A 190 21.02 2.07 0.19
CA LEU A 190 21.51 2.46 -1.13
C LEU A 190 20.99 1.50 -2.21
N ALA A 191 21.04 0.20 -1.96
CA ALA A 191 20.49 -0.81 -2.86
C ALA A 191 18.99 -0.63 -3.10
N ALA A 192 18.23 -0.31 -2.04
CA ALA A 192 16.79 -0.04 -2.16
C ALA A 192 16.50 1.24 -2.96
N LEU A 193 17.31 2.29 -2.81
CA LEU A 193 17.15 3.56 -3.54
C LEU A 193 17.52 3.43 -5.02
N THR A 194 18.52 2.61 -5.35
CA THR A 194 19.01 2.44 -6.72
C THR A 194 18.55 1.15 -7.38
N PHE A 195 17.66 0.38 -6.73
CA PHE A 195 17.27 -0.98 -7.14
C PHE A 195 18.49 -1.88 -7.40
N ASN A 196 19.47 -1.81 -6.51
CA ASN A 196 20.75 -2.48 -6.63
C ASN A 196 21.45 -2.18 -7.97
N MET A 197 21.44 -0.92 -8.37
CA MET A 197 22.04 -0.43 -9.63
C MET A 197 21.43 -1.06 -10.89
N THR A 198 20.22 -1.60 -10.79
CA THR A 198 19.52 -2.18 -11.94
C THR A 198 19.01 -1.05 -12.84
N PRO A 199 19.41 -1.00 -14.11
CA PRO A 199 18.98 0.04 -15.02
C PRO A 199 17.49 -0.07 -15.34
N GLU A 200 16.87 1.04 -15.71
CA GLU A 200 15.47 1.12 -16.15
C GLU A 200 14.43 0.68 -15.12
N VAL A 201 14.78 0.67 -13.85
CA VAL A 201 13.83 0.42 -12.75
C VAL A 201 13.42 1.75 -12.12
N PHE A 202 12.14 1.86 -11.76
CA PHE A 202 11.54 3.12 -11.35
C PHE A 202 10.65 2.94 -10.12
N PHE A 203 10.52 4.01 -9.35
CA PHE A 203 9.51 4.15 -8.32
C PHE A 203 8.20 4.66 -8.91
N ASN A 204 7.10 4.36 -8.22
CA ASN A 204 5.81 5.00 -8.45
C ASN A 204 5.44 5.82 -7.21
N LEU A 205 5.39 7.13 -7.34
CA LEU A 205 5.01 8.05 -6.27
C LEU A 205 3.71 8.80 -6.63
N GLY A 206 3.01 9.28 -5.60
CA GLY A 206 1.82 10.11 -5.77
C GLY A 206 0.54 9.34 -6.13
N MET A 207 -0.42 10.09 -6.66
CA MET A 207 -1.72 9.58 -7.09
C MET A 207 -1.65 8.92 -8.47
N ALA A 208 -2.69 8.18 -8.81
CA ALA A 208 -2.91 7.58 -10.14
C ALA A 208 -1.76 6.67 -10.64
N LYS A 209 -1.02 6.06 -9.73
CA LYS A 209 0.03 5.09 -10.07
C LYS A 209 -0.45 3.96 -10.99
N ALA A 210 -1.70 3.51 -10.81
CA ALA A 210 -2.32 2.51 -11.66
C ALA A 210 -2.48 2.96 -13.12
N PHE A 211 -2.45 4.25 -13.36
CA PHE A 211 -2.54 4.87 -14.70
C PHE A 211 -1.17 5.29 -15.25
N GLY A 212 -0.08 4.93 -14.57
CA GLY A 212 1.27 5.25 -15.02
C GLY A 212 1.80 6.61 -14.58
N PHE A 213 1.08 7.32 -13.70
CA PHE A 213 1.59 8.56 -13.12
C PHE A 213 2.61 8.30 -12.01
N GLY A 214 3.47 9.29 -11.77
CA GLY A 214 4.43 9.28 -10.67
C GLY A 214 5.63 8.36 -10.88
N LYS A 215 5.96 8.05 -12.12
CA LYS A 215 7.18 7.31 -12.46
C LYS A 215 8.40 8.21 -12.18
N CYS A 216 9.29 7.76 -11.31
CA CYS A 216 10.53 8.47 -10.97
C CYS A 216 11.67 7.49 -10.67
N HIS A 217 12.89 7.94 -10.70
CA HIS A 217 14.10 7.18 -10.41
C HIS A 217 15.10 8.05 -9.65
N ILE A 218 16.11 7.42 -9.11
CA ILE A 218 17.25 8.07 -8.48
C ILE A 218 18.49 7.50 -9.17
N ASP A 219 19.24 8.37 -9.82
CA ASP A 219 20.53 8.00 -10.40
C ASP A 219 21.60 8.01 -9.31
N LYS A 220 22.58 7.13 -9.44
CA LYS A 220 23.63 7.03 -8.43
C LYS A 220 24.48 8.31 -8.36
N GLU A 221 24.63 8.98 -9.48
CA GLU A 221 25.36 10.23 -9.62
C GLU A 221 24.71 11.36 -8.82
N ASP A 222 23.40 11.27 -8.57
CA ASP A 222 22.62 12.24 -7.80
C ASP A 222 22.72 12.00 -6.28
N ILE A 223 23.30 10.88 -5.87
CA ILE A 223 23.46 10.54 -4.45
C ILE A 223 24.77 11.09 -3.90
N THR A 224 24.66 12.01 -2.97
CA THR A 224 25.83 12.55 -2.24
C THR A 224 25.88 12.00 -0.83
N LEU A 225 26.95 11.28 -0.51
CA LEU A 225 27.22 10.81 0.84
C LEU A 225 27.98 11.88 1.66
N ARG A 226 27.41 12.32 2.79
CA ARG A 226 28.04 13.30 3.67
C ARG A 226 28.26 12.70 5.05
N GLY A 227 29.50 12.78 5.54
CA GLY A 227 29.89 12.22 6.85
C GLY A 227 30.15 10.72 6.82
N PHE A 228 30.29 10.13 5.66
CA PHE A 228 30.65 8.73 5.46
C PHE A 228 32.14 8.61 5.12
N SER A 229 32.78 7.53 5.59
CA SER A 229 34.20 7.27 5.37
C SER A 229 34.53 6.57 4.04
N GLN A 230 33.51 5.95 3.43
CA GLN A 230 33.64 5.15 2.24
C GLN A 230 32.67 5.60 1.15
N ASP A 231 32.86 5.13 -0.06
CA ASP A 231 31.98 5.39 -1.18
C ASP A 231 30.74 4.47 -1.21
N MET A 232 29.83 4.72 -2.15
CA MET A 232 28.59 3.98 -2.27
C MET A 232 28.83 2.50 -2.62
N ASN A 233 29.78 2.21 -3.52
CA ASN A 233 30.08 0.85 -3.95
C ASN A 233 30.57 0.00 -2.77
N TYR A 234 31.42 0.57 -1.92
CA TYR A 234 31.89 -0.11 -0.70
C TYR A 234 30.72 -0.56 0.18
N TYR A 235 29.77 0.35 0.48
CA TYR A 235 28.64 0.01 1.33
C TYR A 235 27.69 -1.02 0.68
N MET A 236 27.44 -0.90 -0.61
CA MET A 236 26.60 -1.86 -1.32
C MET A 236 27.18 -3.28 -1.32
N GLN A 237 28.49 -3.44 -1.51
CA GLN A 237 29.17 -4.74 -1.41
C GLN A 237 29.08 -5.36 -0.01
N ARG A 238 28.88 -4.56 1.04
CA ARG A 238 28.69 -5.06 2.42
C ARG A 238 27.27 -5.60 2.68
N PHE A 239 26.33 -5.24 1.83
CA PHE A 239 24.96 -5.74 1.88
C PHE A 239 24.81 -7.05 1.10
N GLU A 240 25.51 -7.23 -0.01
CA GLU A 240 25.54 -8.48 -0.79
C GLU A 240 26.19 -9.64 0.00
#